data_320d9e90fe583416cc34f0d55b60afe2
#
_entry.id   320d9e90fe583416cc34f0d55b60afe2
#
_cell.length_a   1.000
_cell.length_b   1.000
_cell.length_c   1.000
_cell.angle_alpha   90.00
_cell.angle_beta   90.00
_cell.angle_gamma   90.00
#
_symmetry.space_group_name_H-M   'P 1'
#
loop_
_entity.id
_entity.type
_entity.pdbx_description
1 polymer ?
#
loop_
_entity_poly.entity_id
_entity_poly.type
_entity_poly.pdbx_seq_one_letter_code
_entity_poly.pdbx_strand_id
1 'polypeptide(L)'
;MKEILNRIPAESKDYVTNLIKSNNIKILLKKKRKTKHGDFSVKKNGNMLITLNSDLNSYRFLITLIHEISHFLAYKSFGSFVKPHGIEWKNIFKKLLLPIINPKVFPEDILKFLASYAINPKASTD
;
A
#
# COMPACT_ATOMS: atom_id res chain seq x y z
N MET A 1 9.03 8.59 8.84
CA MET A 1 8.95 8.86 7.40
C MET A 1 10.22 8.47 6.65
N LYS A 2 11.38 8.91 7.09
CA LYS A 2 12.64 8.58 6.43
C LYS A 2 12.89 7.08 6.30
N GLU A 3 12.59 6.32 7.34
CA GLU A 3 12.77 4.87 7.34
C GLU A 3 11.88 4.19 6.29
N ILE A 4 10.68 4.70 6.09
CA ILE A 4 9.76 4.18 5.07
C ILE A 4 10.30 4.50 3.68
N LEU A 5 10.69 5.75 3.45
CA LEU A 5 11.16 6.20 2.13
C LEU A 5 12.45 5.53 1.68
N ASN A 6 13.29 5.11 2.63
CA ASN A 6 14.52 4.39 2.31
C ASN A 6 14.27 2.97 1.81
N ARG A 7 13.05 2.46 1.94
CA ARG A 7 12.70 1.07 1.58
C ARG A 7 11.94 0.94 0.27
N ILE A 8 11.69 2.06 -0.42
CA ILE A 8 10.93 2.06 -1.67
C ILE A 8 11.79 2.57 -2.83
N PRO A 9 11.42 2.27 -4.09
CA PRO A 9 12.14 2.79 -5.25
C PRO A 9 12.21 4.32 -5.22
N ALA A 10 13.36 4.88 -5.61
CA ALA A 10 13.62 6.32 -5.51
C ALA A 10 12.56 7.16 -6.22
N GLU A 11 12.13 6.74 -7.40
CA GLU A 11 11.18 7.50 -8.23
C GLU A 11 9.75 7.49 -7.67
N SER A 12 9.46 6.68 -6.63
CA SER A 12 8.16 6.66 -5.97
C SER A 12 8.11 7.53 -4.72
N LYS A 13 9.23 8.07 -4.26
CA LYS A 13 9.32 8.73 -2.96
C LYS A 13 8.42 9.96 -2.83
N ASP A 14 8.40 10.82 -3.84
CA ASP A 14 7.58 12.04 -3.78
C ASP A 14 6.10 11.70 -3.73
N TYR A 15 5.68 10.75 -4.55
CA TYR A 15 4.30 10.30 -4.58
C TYR A 15 3.87 9.73 -3.22
N VAL A 16 4.67 8.84 -2.66
CA VAL A 16 4.39 8.20 -1.37
C VAL A 16 4.40 9.23 -0.25
N THR A 17 5.35 10.17 -0.26
CA THR A 17 5.40 11.24 0.72
C THR A 17 4.11 12.05 0.73
N ASN A 18 3.61 12.41 -0.45
CA ASN A 18 2.35 13.13 -0.57
C ASN A 18 1.17 12.34 -0.03
N LEU A 19 1.08 11.05 -0.34
CA LEU A 19 0.01 10.20 0.17
C LEU A 19 0.01 10.15 1.70
N ILE A 20 1.17 9.94 2.29
CA ILE A 20 1.30 9.80 3.75
C ILE A 20 0.99 11.12 4.44
N LYS A 21 1.57 12.22 3.97
CA LYS A 21 1.39 13.54 4.61
C LYS A 21 -0.01 14.08 4.44
N SER A 22 -0.57 14.02 3.24
CA SER A 22 -1.89 14.58 2.98
C SER A 22 -3.02 13.83 3.68
N ASN A 23 -2.81 12.57 4.03
CA ASN A 23 -3.79 11.75 4.73
C ASN A 23 -3.45 11.50 6.20
N ASN A 24 -2.34 12.04 6.67
CA ASN A 24 -1.88 11.90 8.05
C ASN A 24 -1.78 10.43 8.48
N ILE A 25 -1.14 9.61 7.64
CA ILE A 25 -1.08 8.16 7.83
C ILE A 25 0.06 7.81 8.79
N LYS A 26 -0.26 6.96 9.78
CA LYS A 26 0.73 6.43 10.71
C LYS A 26 1.17 5.03 10.28
N ILE A 27 2.48 4.83 10.16
CA ILE A 27 3.06 3.57 9.70
C ILE A 27 4.15 3.14 10.68
N LEU A 28 4.11 1.86 11.09
CA LEU A 28 5.14 1.25 11.92
C LEU A 28 5.79 0.09 11.18
N LEU A 29 7.11 0.01 11.26
CA LEU A 29 7.86 -1.13 10.75
C LEU A 29 7.84 -2.26 11.77
N LYS A 30 7.70 -3.49 11.29
CA LYS A 30 7.70 -4.71 12.09
C LYS A 30 8.79 -5.66 11.61
N LYS A 31 9.27 -6.52 12.49
CA LYS A 31 10.10 -7.65 12.11
C LYS A 31 9.28 -8.60 11.26
N LYS A 32 9.97 -9.43 10.46
CA LYS A 32 9.32 -10.41 9.58
C LYS A 32 8.24 -11.19 10.33
N ARG A 33 7.03 -11.25 9.72
CA ARG A 33 5.93 -12.08 10.20
C ARG A 33 5.67 -13.17 9.17
N LYS A 34 5.23 -14.35 9.64
CA LYS A 34 5.07 -15.53 8.77
C LYS A 34 3.83 -15.45 7.88
N THR A 35 2.76 -14.81 8.35
CA THR A 35 1.45 -14.88 7.71
C THR A 35 1.02 -13.61 7.02
N LYS A 36 1.81 -12.54 7.12
CA LYS A 36 1.46 -11.26 6.49
C LYS A 36 2.69 -10.42 6.20
N HIS A 37 2.63 -9.62 5.16
CA HIS A 37 3.67 -8.64 4.83
C HIS A 37 3.35 -7.25 5.40
N GLY A 38 2.09 -6.92 5.51
CA GLY A 38 1.59 -5.68 6.07
C GLY A 38 0.24 -5.89 6.71
N ASP A 39 -0.24 -4.84 7.37
CA ASP A 39 -1.53 -4.90 8.05
C ASP A 39 -2.11 -3.50 8.20
N PHE A 40 -3.43 -3.40 8.13
CA PHE A 40 -4.18 -2.21 8.47
C PHE A 40 -5.13 -2.53 9.60
N SER A 41 -5.13 -1.73 10.66
CA SER A 41 -5.99 -1.94 11.81
C SER A 41 -6.59 -0.63 12.31
N VAL A 42 -7.76 -0.74 12.93
CA VAL A 42 -8.43 0.37 13.60
C VAL A 42 -8.53 0.02 15.08
N LYS A 43 -7.97 0.87 15.91
CA LYS A 43 -7.98 0.67 17.37
C LYS A 43 -9.32 1.07 17.97
N LYS A 44 -9.57 0.68 19.23
CA LYS A 44 -10.82 1.00 19.93
C LYS A 44 -11.12 2.49 19.98
N ASN A 45 -10.07 3.33 20.05
CA ASN A 45 -10.22 4.78 20.07
C ASN A 45 -10.42 5.39 18.67
N GLY A 46 -10.54 4.57 17.62
CA GLY A 46 -10.71 5.02 16.25
C GLY A 46 -9.44 5.33 15.51
N ASN A 47 -8.27 5.24 16.15
CA ASN A 47 -7.00 5.49 15.49
C ASN A 47 -6.67 4.37 14.50
N MET A 48 -6.25 4.77 13.31
CA MET A 48 -5.87 3.85 12.23
C MET A 48 -4.36 3.67 12.19
N LEU A 49 -3.92 2.43 11.98
CA LEU A 49 -2.50 2.10 11.95
C LEU A 49 -2.20 1.15 10.81
N ILE A 50 -1.12 1.44 10.08
CA ILE A 50 -0.53 0.55 9.09
C ILE A 50 0.77 0.00 9.64
N THR A 51 0.99 -1.31 9.51
CA THR A 51 2.28 -1.94 9.83
C THR A 51 2.82 -2.62 8.59
N LEU A 52 4.15 -2.62 8.44
CA LEU A 52 4.83 -3.24 7.31
C LEU A 52 6.06 -4.00 7.80
N ASN A 53 6.28 -5.18 7.25
CA ASN A 53 7.48 -5.94 7.54
C ASN A 53 8.69 -5.24 6.93
N SER A 54 9.77 -5.13 7.71
CA SER A 54 10.97 -4.40 7.31
C SER A 54 11.92 -5.19 6.40
N ASP A 55 11.67 -6.49 6.22
CA ASP A 55 12.53 -7.39 5.45
C ASP A 55 12.16 -7.50 3.97
N LEU A 56 11.10 -6.84 3.54
CA LEU A 56 10.64 -6.89 2.14
C LEU A 56 11.61 -6.15 1.20
N ASN A 57 11.80 -6.67 -0.03
CA ASN A 57 12.53 -5.90 -1.03
C ASN A 57 11.74 -4.63 -1.39
N SER A 58 12.40 -3.66 -2.03
CA SER A 58 11.81 -2.34 -2.25
C SER A 58 10.53 -2.36 -3.09
N TYR A 59 10.45 -3.24 -4.06
CA TYR A 59 9.26 -3.33 -4.93
C TYR A 59 8.07 -3.93 -4.16
N ARG A 60 8.30 -5.02 -3.45
CA ARG A 60 7.26 -5.63 -2.62
C ARG A 60 6.84 -4.71 -1.49
N PHE A 61 7.81 -4.01 -0.89
CA PHE A 61 7.49 -3.04 0.16
C PHE A 61 6.56 -1.96 -0.36
N LEU A 62 6.85 -1.40 -1.53
CA LEU A 62 6.01 -0.37 -2.13
C LEU A 62 4.60 -0.89 -2.44
N ILE A 63 4.49 -2.06 -3.06
CA ILE A 63 3.19 -2.65 -3.40
C ILE A 63 2.38 -2.91 -2.13
N THR A 64 3.01 -3.48 -1.10
CA THR A 64 2.34 -3.75 0.17
C THR A 64 1.89 -2.46 0.84
N LEU A 65 2.74 -1.43 0.80
CA LEU A 65 2.39 -0.12 1.36
C LEU A 65 1.15 0.46 0.66
N ILE A 66 1.10 0.43 -0.65
CA ILE A 66 -0.07 0.93 -1.40
C ILE A 66 -1.31 0.09 -1.09
N HIS A 67 -1.16 -1.22 -0.93
CA HIS A 67 -2.25 -2.12 -0.53
C HIS A 67 -2.85 -1.68 0.81
N GLU A 68 -2.00 -1.42 1.80
CA GLU A 68 -2.48 -1.01 3.14
C GLU A 68 -3.01 0.42 3.16
N ILE A 69 -2.41 1.33 2.41
CA ILE A 69 -2.95 2.70 2.26
C ILE A 69 -4.35 2.65 1.63
N SER A 70 -4.56 1.72 0.70
CA SER A 70 -5.88 1.55 0.09
C SER A 70 -6.93 1.11 1.11
N HIS A 71 -6.58 0.23 2.05
CA HIS A 71 -7.46 -0.10 3.18
C HIS A 71 -7.75 1.11 4.05
N PHE A 72 -6.72 1.89 4.35
CA PHE A 72 -6.85 3.11 5.15
C PHE A 72 -7.84 4.08 4.50
N LEU A 73 -7.68 4.34 3.20
CA LEU A 73 -8.55 5.27 2.48
C LEU A 73 -9.97 4.74 2.32
N ALA A 74 -10.12 3.43 2.10
CA ALA A 74 -11.44 2.81 2.02
C ALA A 74 -12.18 2.94 3.35
N TYR A 75 -11.52 2.67 4.46
CA TYR A 75 -12.12 2.84 5.78
C TYR A 75 -12.47 4.30 6.05
N LYS A 76 -11.57 5.22 5.73
CA LYS A 76 -11.77 6.66 5.94
C LYS A 76 -12.98 7.18 5.14
N SER A 77 -13.18 6.69 3.92
CA SER A 77 -14.25 7.15 3.04
C SER A 77 -15.59 6.45 3.30
N PHE A 78 -15.59 5.17 3.64
CA PHE A 78 -16.80 4.34 3.68
C PHE A 78 -17.10 3.75 5.06
N GLY A 79 -16.17 3.87 6.01
CA GLY A 79 -16.36 3.38 7.37
C GLY A 79 -16.15 1.88 7.52
N SER A 80 -16.60 1.34 8.66
CA SER A 80 -16.35 -0.04 9.06
C SER A 80 -17.14 -1.08 8.25
N PHE A 81 -18.13 -0.65 7.49
CA PHE A 81 -18.97 -1.56 6.71
C PHE A 81 -18.32 -1.94 5.36
N VAL A 82 -17.25 -1.27 4.96
CA VAL A 82 -16.57 -1.61 3.72
C VAL A 82 -15.92 -2.99 3.84
N LYS A 83 -16.14 -3.83 2.84
CA LYS A 83 -15.53 -5.17 2.82
C LYS A 83 -14.04 -5.07 2.48
N PRO A 84 -13.15 -5.72 3.25
CA PRO A 84 -11.76 -5.81 2.86
C PRO A 84 -11.66 -6.44 1.46
N HIS A 85 -10.89 -5.78 0.57
CA HIS A 85 -10.70 -6.22 -0.81
C HIS A 85 -11.98 -6.25 -1.64
N GLY A 86 -13.05 -5.57 -1.18
CA GLY A 86 -14.28 -5.39 -1.95
C GLY A 86 -14.10 -4.33 -3.04
N ILE A 87 -15.21 -3.97 -3.70
CA ILE A 87 -15.17 -3.05 -4.85
C ILE A 87 -14.60 -1.68 -4.49
N GLU A 88 -14.91 -1.15 -3.31
CA GLU A 88 -14.43 0.17 -2.87
C GLU A 88 -12.90 0.14 -2.73
N TRP A 89 -12.37 -0.90 -2.07
CA TRP A 89 -10.93 -1.07 -1.91
C TRP A 89 -10.25 -1.29 -3.26
N LYS A 90 -10.81 -2.13 -4.12
CA LYS A 90 -10.24 -2.41 -5.45
C LYS A 90 -10.11 -1.15 -6.30
N ASN A 91 -11.13 -0.30 -6.29
CA ASN A 91 -11.12 0.94 -7.04
C ASN A 91 -10.05 1.91 -6.53
N ILE A 92 -9.91 2.01 -5.20
CA ILE A 92 -8.88 2.84 -4.58
C ILE A 92 -7.48 2.30 -4.90
N PHE A 93 -7.27 1.00 -4.74
CA PHE A 93 -5.99 0.37 -5.00
C PHE A 93 -5.55 0.57 -6.45
N LYS A 94 -6.45 0.36 -7.40
CA LYS A 94 -6.18 0.61 -8.82
C LYS A 94 -5.78 2.07 -9.06
N LYS A 95 -6.53 3.00 -8.49
CA LYS A 95 -6.26 4.43 -8.63
C LYS A 95 -4.90 4.82 -8.06
N LEU A 96 -4.53 4.26 -6.92
CA LEU A 96 -3.24 4.55 -6.28
C LEU A 96 -2.07 3.90 -7.01
N LEU A 97 -2.27 2.75 -7.65
CA LEU A 97 -1.21 2.08 -8.41
C LEU A 97 -0.87 2.78 -9.72
N LEU A 98 -1.87 3.34 -10.41
CA LEU A 98 -1.67 3.88 -11.76
C LEU A 98 -0.50 4.88 -11.86
N PRO A 99 -0.31 5.85 -10.94
CA PRO A 99 0.79 6.80 -11.07
C PRO A 99 2.19 6.18 -10.94
N ILE A 100 2.30 5.00 -10.35
CA ILE A 100 3.61 4.35 -10.13
C ILE A 100 3.84 3.14 -11.04
N ILE A 101 2.89 2.77 -11.89
CA ILE A 101 3.07 1.70 -12.89
C ILE A 101 3.80 2.28 -14.09
N ASN A 102 5.12 2.39 -13.99
CA ASN A 102 5.96 2.91 -15.05
C ASN A 102 7.40 2.38 -14.92
N PRO A 103 8.21 2.43 -16.00
CA PRO A 103 9.55 1.85 -16.01
C PRO A 103 10.55 2.53 -15.07
N LYS A 104 10.25 3.75 -14.60
CA LYS A 104 11.11 4.46 -13.66
C LYS A 104 11.00 3.89 -12.25
N VAL A 105 9.85 3.32 -11.91
CA VAL A 105 9.59 2.76 -10.58
C VAL A 105 9.86 1.26 -10.53
N PHE A 106 9.38 0.51 -11.53
CA PHE A 106 9.45 -0.95 -11.53
C PHE A 106 10.20 -1.50 -12.74
N PRO A 107 10.94 -2.61 -12.58
CA PRO A 107 11.50 -3.33 -13.74
C PRO A 107 10.40 -3.95 -14.60
N GLU A 108 10.72 -4.28 -15.83
CA GLU A 108 9.74 -4.67 -16.85
C GLU A 108 8.89 -5.89 -16.47
N ASP A 109 9.50 -6.91 -15.88
CA ASP A 109 8.79 -8.13 -15.49
C ASP A 109 7.72 -7.84 -14.42
N ILE A 110 8.06 -7.04 -13.42
CA ILE A 110 7.12 -6.61 -12.39
C ILE A 110 6.06 -5.68 -13.00
N LEU A 111 6.50 -4.80 -13.90
CA LEU A 111 5.59 -3.84 -14.53
C LEU A 111 4.46 -4.53 -15.31
N LYS A 112 4.79 -5.57 -16.07
CA LYS A 112 3.78 -6.36 -16.80
C LYS A 112 2.76 -6.99 -15.86
N PHE A 113 3.25 -7.58 -14.76
CA PHE A 113 2.37 -8.18 -13.75
C PHE A 113 1.45 -7.13 -13.13
N LEU A 114 1.99 -5.97 -12.74
CA LEU A 114 1.22 -4.90 -12.10
C LEU A 114 0.21 -4.26 -13.04
N ALA A 115 0.53 -4.11 -14.31
CA ALA A 115 -0.40 -3.56 -15.30
C ALA A 115 -1.64 -4.44 -15.41
N SER A 116 -1.44 -5.76 -15.50
CA SER A 116 -2.54 -6.73 -15.50
C SER A 116 -3.32 -6.70 -14.18
N TYR A 117 -2.61 -6.61 -13.07
CA TYR A 117 -3.19 -6.59 -11.73
C TYR A 117 -4.02 -5.32 -11.51
N ALA A 118 -3.60 -4.17 -12.03
CA ALA A 118 -4.34 -2.92 -11.90
C ALA A 118 -5.69 -2.96 -12.61
N ILE A 119 -5.80 -3.74 -13.70
CA ILE A 119 -7.07 -3.91 -14.41
C ILE A 119 -8.04 -4.71 -13.55
N ASN A 120 -7.56 -5.76 -12.86
CA ASN A 120 -8.39 -6.64 -12.04
C ASN A 120 -7.66 -7.02 -10.75
N PRO A 121 -7.62 -6.12 -9.74
CA PRO A 121 -6.93 -6.39 -8.49
C PRO A 121 -7.51 -7.60 -7.74
N LYS A 122 -6.60 -8.38 -7.14
CA LYS A 122 -6.95 -9.53 -6.29
C LYS A 122 -6.69 -9.19 -4.83
N ALA A 123 -7.23 -10.00 -3.92
CA ALA A 123 -7.05 -9.81 -2.48
C ALA A 123 -5.59 -9.92 -2.04
N SER A 124 -4.78 -10.73 -2.73
CA SER A 124 -3.37 -10.89 -2.44
C SER A 124 -2.52 -10.15 -3.46
N THR A 125 -1.54 -9.37 -3.00
CA THR A 125 -0.56 -8.68 -3.83
C THR A 125 0.76 -9.45 -3.92
N ASP A 126 0.80 -10.62 -3.34
CA ASP A 126 1.96 -11.48 -3.35
C ASP A 126 1.92 -12.46 -4.51
#